data_ce82a7bfbd30b33c1cc461dc8380a4d9
#
_entry.id   ce82a7bfbd30b33c1cc461dc8380a4d9
#
_cell.length_a   1.000
_cell.length_b   1.000
_cell.length_c   1.000
_cell.angle_alpha   90.00
_cell.angle_beta   90.00
_cell.angle_gamma   90.00
#
_symmetry.space_group_name_H-M   'P 1'
#
loop_
_entity.id
_entity.type
_entity.pdbx_description
1 polymer ?
#
loop_
_entity_poly.entity_id
_entity_poly.type
_entity_poly.pdbx_seq_one_letter_code
_entity_poly.pdbx_strand_id
1 'polypeptide(L)'
;MIFDKCDWLVKEFNSINFNNLPHGIIINGPKGVGKNILAKKISEKIISNFQENINTNHQNLVDKNNHPDLYLLDKDKYLLKDIRRQKKDSQNWDEEKGFNDVVSFLTLTPSISKNKVVCMINADTMNNIAQNV
;
A
#
# COMPACT_ATOMS: atom_id res chain seq x y z
N MET A 1 16.44 8.85 9.13
CA MET A 1 15.06 8.30 9.08
C MET A 1 14.85 7.33 10.23
N ILE A 2 13.64 7.23 10.71
CA ILE A 2 13.26 6.30 11.79
C ILE A 2 13.58 4.85 11.43
N PHE A 3 13.42 4.49 10.15
CA PHE A 3 13.72 3.15 9.65
C PHE A 3 15.15 2.72 9.97
N ASP A 4 16.13 3.57 9.66
CA ASP A 4 17.54 3.24 9.80
C ASP A 4 17.99 3.13 11.27
N LYS A 5 17.20 3.69 12.19
CA LYS A 5 17.46 3.63 13.63
C LYS A 5 16.91 2.39 14.30
N CYS A 6 16.18 1.57 13.55
CA CYS A 6 15.49 0.39 14.06
C CYS A 6 16.10 -0.87 13.47
N ASP A 7 17.04 -1.48 14.17
CA ASP A 7 17.83 -2.62 13.67
C ASP A 7 16.94 -3.78 13.19
N TRP A 8 15.86 -4.07 13.88
CA TRP A 8 14.99 -5.18 13.50
C TRP A 8 14.22 -4.89 12.19
N LEU A 9 13.85 -3.63 11.94
CA LEU A 9 13.20 -3.24 10.67
C LEU A 9 14.17 -3.41 9.49
N VAL A 10 15.40 -2.98 9.66
CA VAL A 10 16.47 -3.13 8.66
C VAL A 10 16.72 -4.61 8.38
N LYS A 11 16.80 -5.42 9.42
CA LYS A 11 17.00 -6.88 9.31
C LYS A 11 15.87 -7.54 8.52
N GLU A 12 14.63 -7.25 8.87
CA GLU A 12 13.47 -7.81 8.17
C GLU A 12 13.41 -7.36 6.72
N PHE A 13 13.67 -6.09 6.45
CA PHE A 13 13.70 -5.56 5.09
C PHE A 13 14.77 -6.25 4.26
N ASN A 14 15.98 -6.43 4.80
CA ASN A 14 17.09 -7.06 4.10
C ASN A 14 16.89 -8.56 3.86
N SER A 15 15.99 -9.20 4.61
CA SER A 15 15.65 -10.61 4.43
C SER A 15 14.72 -10.85 3.23
N ILE A 16 14.12 -9.81 2.67
CA ILE A 16 13.16 -9.93 1.58
C ILE A 16 13.90 -10.11 0.26
N ASN A 17 13.51 -11.15 -0.51
CA ASN A 17 14.03 -11.36 -1.85
C ASN A 17 13.17 -10.60 -2.87
N PHE A 18 13.60 -9.42 -3.25
CA PHE A 18 12.85 -8.57 -4.20
C PHE A 18 12.88 -9.10 -5.63
N ASN A 19 13.76 -10.03 -5.95
CA ASN A 19 13.79 -10.68 -7.28
C ASN A 19 12.72 -11.76 -7.44
N ASN A 20 12.13 -12.20 -6.35
CA ASN A 20 11.09 -13.24 -6.34
C ASN A 20 10.01 -12.88 -5.30
N LEU A 21 9.37 -11.73 -5.50
CA LEU A 21 8.31 -11.27 -4.60
C LEU A 21 6.99 -11.96 -4.91
N PRO A 22 6.24 -12.40 -3.88
CA PRO A 22 4.86 -12.82 -4.08
C PRO A 22 3.97 -11.61 -4.40
N HIS A 23 2.80 -11.86 -4.98
CA HIS A 23 1.82 -10.82 -5.29
C HIS A 23 1.21 -10.18 -4.04
N GLY A 24 1.10 -10.92 -2.95
CA GLY A 24 0.58 -10.44 -1.68
C GLY A 24 1.57 -10.66 -0.55
N ILE A 25 1.76 -9.65 0.29
CA ILE A 25 2.64 -9.69 1.45
C ILE A 25 1.85 -9.25 2.67
N ILE A 26 1.86 -10.07 3.73
CA ILE A 26 1.24 -9.73 5.01
C ILE A 26 2.35 -9.48 6.02
N ILE A 27 2.31 -8.32 6.65
CA ILE A 27 3.22 -7.94 7.74
C ILE A 27 2.45 -8.06 9.05
N ASN A 28 2.84 -9.02 9.88
CA ASN A 28 2.16 -9.33 11.12
C ASN A 28 3.08 -9.07 12.31
N GLY A 29 2.50 -8.62 13.42
CA GLY A 29 3.24 -8.37 14.65
C GLY A 29 2.47 -7.50 15.64
N PRO A 30 3.02 -7.26 16.84
CA PRO A 30 2.38 -6.43 17.85
C PRO A 30 2.24 -4.97 17.41
N LYS A 31 1.31 -4.25 18.04
CA LYS A 31 1.18 -2.80 17.81
C LYS A 31 2.44 -2.06 18.23
N GLY A 32 2.77 -1.01 17.50
CA GLY A 32 3.84 -0.08 17.86
C GLY A 32 5.25 -0.54 17.52
N VAL A 33 5.42 -1.67 16.83
CA VAL A 33 6.75 -2.18 16.46
C VAL A 33 7.30 -1.58 15.16
N GLY A 34 6.50 -0.79 14.44
CA GLY A 34 6.94 -0.15 13.19
C GLY A 34 6.56 -0.88 11.92
N LYS A 35 5.52 -1.70 11.93
CA LYS A 35 5.03 -2.43 10.74
C LYS A 35 4.69 -1.49 9.58
N ASN A 36 4.11 -0.34 9.89
CA ASN A 36 3.72 0.65 8.89
C ASN A 36 4.95 1.25 8.18
N ILE A 37 6.01 1.48 8.95
CA ILE A 37 7.28 1.98 8.42
C ILE A 37 7.89 0.95 7.48
N LEU A 38 7.87 -0.32 7.85
CA LEU A 38 8.37 -1.41 7.01
C LEU A 38 7.55 -1.55 5.73
N ALA A 39 6.22 -1.52 5.83
CA ALA A 39 5.33 -1.61 4.67
C ALA A 39 5.58 -0.47 3.68
N LYS A 40 5.73 0.74 4.17
CA LYS A 40 6.04 1.90 3.34
C LYS A 40 7.40 1.76 2.65
N LYS A 41 8.40 1.29 3.37
CA LYS A 41 9.75 1.07 2.82
C LYS A 41 9.76 0.01 1.72
N ILE A 42 9.05 -1.08 1.91
CA ILE A 42 8.88 -2.13 0.90
C ILE A 42 8.19 -1.54 -0.34
N SER A 43 7.13 -0.75 -0.15
CA SER A 43 6.40 -0.13 -1.25
C SER A 43 7.29 0.82 -2.06
N GLU A 44 8.09 1.63 -1.39
CA GLU A 44 9.07 2.52 -2.05
C GLU A 44 10.05 1.72 -2.91
N LYS A 45 10.56 0.62 -2.39
CA LYS A 45 11.52 -0.24 -3.10
C LYS A 45 10.90 -0.84 -4.36
N ILE A 46 9.67 -1.32 -4.28
CA ILE A 46 8.96 -1.90 -5.42
C ILE A 46 8.70 -0.84 -6.50
N ILE A 47 8.27 0.34 -6.10
CA ILE A 47 7.98 1.43 -7.02
C ILE A 47 9.23 1.94 -7.73
N SER A 48 10.37 1.93 -7.05
CA SER A 48 11.65 2.34 -7.63
C SER A 48 12.30 1.28 -8.54
N ASN A 49 11.58 0.20 -8.88
CA ASN A 49 12.09 -0.93 -9.67
C ASN A 49 13.28 -1.64 -9.02
N PHE A 50 13.25 -1.72 -7.69
CA PHE A 50 14.29 -2.39 -6.90
C PHE A 50 15.66 -1.70 -6.95
N GLN A 51 15.72 -0.46 -7.39
CA GLN A 51 16.95 0.33 -7.36
C GLN A 51 17.30 0.73 -5.92
N GLU A 52 18.59 0.73 -5.60
CA GLU A 52 19.05 1.14 -4.28
C GLU A 52 18.82 2.63 -4.04
N ASN A 53 19.00 3.44 -5.09
CA ASN A 53 18.78 4.88 -5.06
C ASN A 53 17.45 5.22 -5.73
N ILE A 54 16.49 5.61 -4.94
CA ILE A 54 15.20 6.09 -5.45
C ILE A 54 15.43 7.46 -6.12
N ASN A 55 14.89 7.61 -7.32
CA ASN A 55 14.86 8.91 -7.98
C ASN A 55 14.19 9.92 -7.03
N THR A 56 14.79 11.12 -6.89
CA THR A 56 14.31 12.16 -5.98
C THR A 56 12.84 12.50 -6.20
N ASN A 57 12.38 12.47 -7.45
CA ASN A 57 10.98 12.75 -7.78
C ASN A 57 10.05 11.67 -7.25
N HIS A 58 10.40 10.39 -7.39
CA HIS A 58 9.63 9.29 -6.81
C HIS A 58 9.57 9.38 -5.30
N GLN A 59 10.71 9.66 -4.66
CA GLN A 59 10.79 9.81 -3.21
C GLN A 59 9.86 10.91 -2.71
N ASN A 60 9.88 12.07 -3.35
CA ASN A 60 9.03 13.21 -2.96
C ASN A 60 7.55 12.87 -3.11
N LEU A 61 7.16 12.17 -4.16
CA LEU A 61 5.77 11.77 -4.38
C LEU A 61 5.31 10.75 -3.33
N VAL A 62 6.17 9.80 -2.97
CA VAL A 62 5.86 8.82 -1.92
C VAL A 62 5.74 9.50 -0.56
N ASP A 63 6.67 10.38 -0.22
CA ASP A 63 6.67 11.09 1.07
C ASP A 63 5.42 11.96 1.25
N LYS A 64 4.92 12.55 0.18
CA LYS A 64 3.70 13.36 0.18
C LYS A 64 2.43 12.54 0.00
N ASN A 65 2.56 11.23 -0.11
CA ASN A 65 1.43 10.32 -0.37
C ASN A 65 0.68 10.63 -1.68
N ASN A 66 1.40 11.10 -2.68
CA ASN A 66 0.86 11.53 -3.97
C ASN A 66 1.35 10.69 -5.16
N HIS A 67 2.06 9.60 -4.90
CA HIS A 67 2.57 8.77 -6.00
C HIS A 67 1.41 8.08 -6.73
N PRO A 68 1.29 8.23 -8.07
CA PRO A 68 0.15 7.67 -8.81
C PRO A 68 0.11 6.15 -8.87
N ASP A 69 1.23 5.47 -8.63
CA ASP A 69 1.32 4.01 -8.67
C ASP A 69 1.35 3.38 -7.27
N LEU A 70 1.25 4.19 -6.23
CA LEU A 70 1.12 3.74 -4.85
C LEU A 70 -0.23 4.17 -4.28
N TYR A 71 -1.05 3.19 -3.93
CA TYR A 71 -2.33 3.43 -3.27
C TYR A 71 -2.20 3.05 -1.79
N LEU A 72 -2.00 4.05 -0.94
CA LEU A 72 -1.85 3.87 0.50
C LEU A 72 -3.20 4.07 1.18
N LEU A 73 -3.65 3.05 1.89
CA LEU A 73 -4.88 3.07 2.68
C LEU A 73 -4.54 2.92 4.16
N ASP A 74 -4.97 3.89 4.95
CA ASP A 74 -4.82 3.86 6.41
C ASP A 74 -6.17 4.20 7.02
N LYS A 75 -6.95 3.17 7.34
CA LYS A 75 -8.30 3.31 7.87
C LYS A 75 -8.47 2.47 9.13
N ASP A 76 -9.32 2.94 10.03
CA ASP A 76 -9.69 2.19 11.23
C ASP A 76 -10.56 0.98 10.89
N LYS A 77 -11.31 1.05 9.80
CA LYS A 77 -12.17 -0.05 9.34
C LYS A 77 -12.30 -0.01 7.82
N TYR A 78 -12.13 -1.18 7.19
CA TYR A 78 -12.29 -1.32 5.75
C TYR A 78 -13.64 -1.92 5.42
N LEU A 79 -14.35 -1.27 4.48
CA LEU A 79 -15.65 -1.69 3.97
C LEU A 79 -15.51 -2.15 2.52
N LEU A 80 -16.54 -2.81 2.01
CA LEU A 80 -16.55 -3.27 0.62
C LEU A 80 -16.30 -2.14 -0.39
N LYS A 81 -16.83 -0.95 -0.13
CA LYS A 81 -16.63 0.22 -1.01
C LYS A 81 -15.18 0.69 -1.08
N ASP A 82 -14.34 0.34 -0.10
CA ASP A 82 -12.91 0.66 -0.14
C ASP A 82 -12.14 -0.26 -1.08
N ILE A 83 -12.60 -1.49 -1.24
CA ILE A 83 -11.95 -2.52 -2.04
C ILE A 83 -12.50 -2.55 -3.45
N ARG A 84 -13.81 -2.41 -3.60
CA ARG A 84 -14.54 -2.54 -4.85
C ARG A 84 -15.21 -1.23 -5.21
N ARG A 85 -15.27 -0.94 -6.53
CA ARG A 85 -15.94 0.26 -7.04
C ARG A 85 -17.40 0.30 -6.56
N GLN A 86 -17.78 1.40 -5.93
CA GLN A 86 -19.16 1.60 -5.49
C GLN A 86 -20.08 1.96 -6.68
N LYS A 87 -21.37 1.65 -6.54
CA LYS A 87 -22.40 1.99 -7.54
C LYS A 87 -22.93 3.39 -7.26
N LYS A 88 -22.96 4.25 -8.26
CA LYS A 88 -23.38 5.64 -8.12
C LYS A 88 -24.82 5.80 -7.59
N ASP A 89 -25.69 4.85 -7.90
CA ASP A 89 -27.10 4.88 -7.50
C ASP A 89 -27.39 4.15 -6.18
N SER A 90 -26.33 3.71 -5.47
CA SER A 90 -26.52 3.03 -4.20
C SER A 90 -26.86 4.01 -3.08
N GLN A 91 -27.64 3.55 -2.11
CA GLN A 91 -28.02 4.34 -0.94
C GLN A 91 -26.80 4.72 -0.08
N ASN A 92 -25.74 3.96 -0.16
CA ASN A 92 -24.51 4.14 0.61
C ASN A 92 -23.40 4.81 -0.20
N TRP A 93 -23.75 5.54 -1.24
CA TRP A 93 -22.78 6.28 -2.04
C TRP A 93 -22.01 7.28 -1.20
N ASP A 94 -20.69 7.24 -1.32
CA ASP A 94 -19.77 8.16 -0.66
C ASP A 94 -19.15 9.10 -1.70
N GLU A 95 -19.55 10.36 -1.67
CA GLU A 95 -19.09 11.38 -2.64
C GLU A 95 -17.60 11.67 -2.52
N GLU A 96 -17.05 11.69 -1.31
CA GLU A 96 -15.64 11.96 -1.12
C GLU A 96 -14.75 10.87 -1.72
N LYS A 97 -15.19 9.63 -1.61
CA LYS A 97 -14.48 8.50 -2.18
C LYS A 97 -14.62 8.43 -3.69
N GLY A 98 -15.78 8.75 -4.24
CA GLY A 98 -16.05 8.65 -5.66
C GLY A 98 -15.86 7.21 -6.16
N PHE A 99 -15.13 7.04 -7.26
CA PHE A 99 -14.85 5.73 -7.85
C PHE A 99 -13.47 5.17 -7.48
N ASN A 100 -12.81 5.73 -6.46
CA ASN A 100 -11.50 5.27 -6.01
C ASN A 100 -11.63 4.01 -5.16
N ASP A 101 -11.02 2.90 -5.60
CA ASP A 101 -11.01 1.65 -4.88
C ASP A 101 -9.82 0.79 -5.26
N VAL A 102 -9.54 -0.24 -4.47
CA VAL A 102 -8.36 -1.10 -4.64
C VAL A 102 -8.41 -1.86 -5.97
N VAL A 103 -9.54 -2.48 -6.28
CA VAL A 103 -9.69 -3.32 -7.49
C VAL A 103 -9.50 -2.49 -8.76
N SER A 104 -10.16 -1.33 -8.85
CA SER A 104 -10.03 -0.44 -10.01
C SER A 104 -8.60 0.08 -10.15
N PHE A 105 -7.95 0.43 -9.06
CA PHE A 105 -6.56 0.87 -9.07
C PHE A 105 -5.64 -0.21 -9.65
N LEU A 106 -5.79 -1.45 -9.22
CA LEU A 106 -4.93 -2.56 -9.66
C LEU A 106 -5.17 -3.00 -11.11
N THR A 107 -6.34 -2.67 -11.69
CA THR A 107 -6.64 -3.01 -13.08
C THR A 107 -6.06 -2.03 -14.09
N LEU A 108 -5.65 -0.84 -13.65
CA LEU A 108 -5.02 0.15 -14.52
C LEU A 108 -3.51 -0.11 -14.68
N THR A 109 -2.96 0.32 -15.81
CA THR A 109 -1.52 0.24 -16.02
C THR A 109 -0.78 1.26 -15.15
N PRO A 110 0.49 1.00 -14.74
CA PRO A 110 1.27 1.98 -14.01
C PRO A 110 1.48 3.26 -14.81
N SER A 111 1.49 4.42 -14.13
CA SER A 111 1.63 5.73 -14.77
C SER A 111 3.08 6.13 -14.98
N ILE A 112 3.93 6.05 -13.97
CA ILE A 112 5.32 6.51 -14.03
C ILE A 112 6.33 5.45 -13.58
N SER A 113 5.90 4.44 -12.85
CA SER A 113 6.74 3.31 -12.44
C SER A 113 6.38 2.08 -13.26
N LYS A 114 7.18 1.02 -13.16
CA LYS A 114 6.86 -0.27 -13.80
C LYS A 114 5.90 -1.12 -12.99
N ASN A 115 5.73 -0.80 -11.73
CA ASN A 115 4.95 -1.58 -10.79
C ASN A 115 3.90 -0.72 -10.09
N LYS A 116 2.82 -1.36 -9.66
CA LYS A 116 1.82 -0.76 -8.79
C LYS A 116 1.82 -1.46 -7.45
N VAL A 117 1.57 -0.67 -6.40
CA VAL A 117 1.50 -1.19 -5.03
C VAL A 117 0.26 -0.65 -4.34
N VAL A 118 -0.48 -1.54 -3.69
CA VAL A 118 -1.50 -1.18 -2.71
C VAL A 118 -0.97 -1.54 -1.33
N CYS A 119 -0.90 -0.57 -0.46
CA CYS A 119 -0.49 -0.76 0.93
C CYS A 119 -1.68 -0.48 1.84
N MET A 120 -2.13 -1.49 2.56
CA MET A 120 -3.28 -1.39 3.47
C MET A 120 -2.80 -1.51 4.91
N ILE A 121 -2.94 -0.42 5.65
CA ILE A 121 -2.64 -0.38 7.08
C ILE A 121 -3.91 -0.77 7.83
N ASN A 122 -3.79 -1.59 8.87
CA ASN A 122 -4.91 -2.15 9.63
C ASN A 122 -5.83 -3.05 8.78
N ALA A 123 -5.26 -3.86 7.90
CA ALA A 123 -6.02 -4.75 7.02
C ALA A 123 -6.87 -5.79 7.78
N ASP A 124 -6.49 -6.10 9.02
CA ASP A 124 -7.24 -7.01 9.90
C ASP A 124 -8.62 -6.47 10.30
N THR A 125 -8.87 -5.17 10.11
CA THR A 125 -10.19 -4.55 10.38
C THR A 125 -11.18 -4.71 9.23
N MET A 126 -10.77 -5.36 8.15
CA MET A 126 -11.62 -5.60 6.98
C MET A 126 -12.82 -6.48 7.35
N ASN A 127 -14.04 -6.06 6.98
CA ASN A 127 -15.23 -6.87 7.26
C ASN A 127 -15.30 -8.10 6.33
N ASN A 128 -16.18 -9.06 6.67
CA ASN A 128 -16.27 -10.33 5.95
C ASN A 128 -16.60 -10.15 4.47
N ILE A 129 -17.43 -9.17 4.13
CA ILE A 129 -17.82 -8.90 2.75
C ILE A 129 -16.62 -8.39 1.93
N ALA A 130 -15.83 -7.49 2.49
CA ALA A 130 -14.64 -6.96 1.85
C ALA A 130 -13.54 -8.02 1.69
N GLN A 131 -13.40 -8.94 2.66
CA GLN A 131 -12.41 -10.02 2.59
C GLN A 131 -12.66 -11.01 1.46
N ASN A 132 -13.91 -11.13 1.02
CA ASN A 132 -14.31 -12.10 -0.01
C ASN A 132 -14.21 -11.53 -1.45
N VAL A 133 -13.69 -10.35 -1.61
CA VAL A 133 -13.40 -9.76 -2.92
C VAL A 133 -11.97 -10.13 -3.40
#